data_f6cb5b24381c9fcc946b4604f274f579
#
_entry.id   f6cb5b24381c9fcc946b4604f274f579
#
_cell.length_a   1.000
_cell.length_b   1.000
_cell.length_c   1.000
_cell.angle_alpha   90.00
_cell.angle_beta   90.00
_cell.angle_gamma   90.00
#
_symmetry.space_group_name_H-M   'P 1'
#
loop_
_entity.id
_entity.type
_entity.pdbx_description
1 polymer ?
#
loop_
_entity_poly.entity_id
_entity_poly.type
_entity_poly.pdbx_seq_one_letter_code
_entity_poly.pdbx_strand_id
1 'polypeptide(L)'
;MLGGNFRNAISRAMTRLLRYTLPVLILLGLAGAMIHSLTWRPAAREVLPISCSSKAPTLAPGQALKVMTWNVQYLAGKRYVFWNDLAAGPDDSPTPEDMAFSLDEVARVIRDEQPDVVLLQELDDGAKASDYQNQLKLLQERVADLYPCSAHAFDWKADFVPDPHIFGSVGRQLATLSRYQIAHAQRLQLPVAQANLISRQF
;
A
#
# COMPACT_ATOMS: atom_id res chain seq x y z
N MET A 1 -46.29 1.99 -51.50
CA MET A 1 -44.82 1.88 -51.64
C MET A 1 -44.00 2.70 -50.60
N LEU A 2 -44.52 3.06 -49.42
CA LEU A 2 -43.84 3.90 -48.43
C LEU A 2 -43.10 3.10 -47.32
N GLY A 3 -43.35 1.79 -47.16
CA GLY A 3 -42.78 1.01 -46.05
C GLY A 3 -41.32 0.56 -46.21
N GLY A 4 -40.79 0.49 -47.44
CA GLY A 4 -39.42 0.03 -47.69
C GLY A 4 -38.33 1.04 -47.33
N ASN A 5 -38.61 2.30 -47.57
CA ASN A 5 -37.66 3.37 -47.30
C ASN A 5 -37.48 3.65 -45.80
N PHE A 6 -38.54 3.50 -45.01
CA PHE A 6 -38.52 3.69 -43.58
C PHE A 6 -37.74 2.58 -42.85
N ARG A 7 -37.92 1.33 -43.23
CA ARG A 7 -37.16 0.18 -42.68
C ARG A 7 -35.66 0.30 -42.99
N ASN A 8 -35.31 0.73 -44.21
CA ASN A 8 -33.91 0.92 -44.60
C ASN A 8 -33.25 2.11 -43.89
N ALA A 9 -34.01 3.17 -43.57
CA ALA A 9 -33.51 4.29 -42.80
C ALA A 9 -33.21 3.91 -41.34
N ILE A 10 -34.13 3.17 -40.70
CA ILE A 10 -33.95 2.65 -39.32
C ILE A 10 -32.75 1.69 -39.27
N SER A 11 -32.63 0.75 -40.22
CA SER A 11 -31.51 -0.18 -40.30
C SER A 11 -30.18 0.52 -40.44
N ARG A 12 -30.07 1.53 -41.29
CA ARG A 12 -28.83 2.34 -41.45
C ARG A 12 -28.51 3.16 -40.20
N ALA A 13 -29.50 3.73 -39.54
CA ALA A 13 -29.30 4.46 -38.29
C ALA A 13 -28.80 3.53 -37.17
N MET A 14 -29.43 2.34 -37.05
CA MET A 14 -29.05 1.33 -36.09
C MET A 14 -27.61 0.80 -36.32
N THR A 15 -27.24 0.55 -37.59
CA THR A 15 -25.90 0.09 -37.95
C THR A 15 -24.85 1.19 -37.65
N ARG A 16 -25.17 2.47 -37.90
CA ARG A 16 -24.28 3.59 -37.56
C ARG A 16 -24.12 3.71 -36.05
N LEU A 17 -25.22 3.63 -35.31
CA LEU A 17 -25.19 3.67 -33.84
C LEU A 17 -24.31 2.52 -33.30
N LEU A 18 -24.54 1.30 -33.76
CA LEU A 18 -23.78 0.12 -33.32
C LEU A 18 -22.27 0.26 -33.66
N ARG A 19 -21.95 0.86 -34.81
CA ARG A 19 -20.55 1.07 -35.23
C ARG A 19 -19.76 1.96 -34.29
N TYR A 20 -20.39 2.90 -33.62
CA TYR A 20 -19.74 3.81 -32.68
C TYR A 20 -19.89 3.37 -31.23
N THR A 21 -21.04 2.81 -30.85
CA THR A 21 -21.28 2.38 -29.46
C THR A 21 -20.51 1.12 -29.09
N LEU A 22 -20.41 0.15 -30.01
CA LEU A 22 -19.70 -1.10 -29.73
C LEU A 22 -18.21 -0.92 -29.38
N PRO A 23 -17.40 -0.14 -30.14
CA PRO A 23 -16.00 0.13 -29.73
C PRO A 23 -15.90 0.82 -28.39
N VAL A 24 -16.79 1.77 -28.09
CA VAL A 24 -16.81 2.46 -26.78
C VAL A 24 -17.08 1.48 -25.64
N LEU A 25 -18.09 0.60 -25.79
CA LEU A 25 -18.39 -0.41 -24.79
C LEU A 25 -17.25 -1.42 -24.60
N ILE A 26 -16.57 -1.80 -25.68
CA ILE A 26 -15.38 -2.66 -25.62
C ILE A 26 -14.24 -1.95 -24.85
N LEU A 27 -13.97 -0.69 -25.16
CA LEU A 27 -12.94 0.09 -24.47
C LEU A 27 -13.26 0.24 -22.98
N LEU A 28 -14.51 0.54 -22.63
CA LEU A 28 -14.94 0.61 -21.23
C LEU A 28 -14.83 -0.75 -20.53
N GLY A 29 -15.17 -1.84 -21.21
CA GLY A 29 -15.00 -3.20 -20.70
C GLY A 29 -13.52 -3.55 -20.46
N LEU A 30 -12.65 -3.20 -21.39
CA LEU A 30 -11.20 -3.41 -21.26
C LEU A 30 -10.61 -2.55 -20.13
N ALA A 31 -11.02 -1.30 -20.02
CA ALA A 31 -10.61 -0.43 -18.93
C ALA A 31 -11.06 -0.97 -17.57
N GLY A 32 -12.29 -1.43 -17.46
CA GLY A 32 -12.81 -2.07 -16.26
C GLY A 32 -12.08 -3.36 -15.91
N ALA A 33 -11.76 -4.20 -16.89
CA ALA A 33 -10.97 -5.41 -16.70
C ALA A 33 -9.54 -5.10 -16.25
N MET A 34 -8.92 -4.07 -16.82
CA MET A 34 -7.60 -3.62 -16.43
C MET A 34 -7.59 -3.12 -14.98
N ILE A 35 -8.51 -2.23 -14.61
CA ILE A 35 -8.64 -1.76 -13.22
C ILE A 35 -8.84 -2.95 -12.28
N HIS A 36 -9.72 -3.88 -12.64
CA HIS A 36 -9.98 -5.08 -11.86
C HIS A 36 -8.73 -5.94 -11.65
N SER A 37 -7.88 -6.08 -12.67
CA SER A 37 -6.64 -6.87 -12.59
C SER A 37 -5.54 -6.19 -11.79
N LEU A 38 -5.52 -4.86 -11.75
CA LEU A 38 -4.55 -4.06 -11.00
C LEU A 38 -4.95 -3.85 -9.52
N THR A 39 -6.20 -4.15 -9.16
CA THR A 39 -6.68 -3.99 -7.78
C THR A 39 -6.20 -5.14 -6.91
N TRP A 40 -5.46 -4.83 -5.86
CA TRP A 40 -5.04 -5.79 -4.86
C TRP A 40 -6.23 -6.32 -4.05
N ARG A 41 -6.33 -7.63 -3.91
CA ARG A 41 -7.43 -8.32 -3.21
C ARG A 41 -6.87 -9.37 -2.28
N PRO A 42 -6.48 -8.97 -1.07
CA PRO A 42 -5.93 -9.90 -0.11
C PRO A 42 -7.01 -10.87 0.39
N ALA A 43 -6.59 -12.07 0.79
CA ALA A 43 -7.47 -13.01 1.48
C ALA A 43 -7.88 -12.44 2.85
N ALA A 44 -9.03 -12.87 3.36
CA ALA A 44 -9.51 -12.47 4.69
C ALA A 44 -8.53 -12.86 5.81
N ARG A 45 -7.76 -13.91 5.59
CA ARG A 45 -6.66 -14.35 6.44
C ARG A 45 -5.50 -14.79 5.57
N GLU A 46 -4.32 -14.26 5.86
CA GLU A 46 -3.08 -14.62 5.17
C GLU A 46 -2.02 -15.00 6.19
N VAL A 47 -1.35 -16.12 5.98
CA VAL A 47 -0.12 -16.46 6.71
C VAL A 47 1.01 -15.65 6.09
N LEU A 48 1.73 -14.92 6.93
CA LEU A 48 2.81 -14.03 6.48
C LEU A 48 4.16 -14.73 6.55
N PRO A 49 5.05 -14.44 5.61
CA PRO A 49 6.44 -14.87 5.70
C PRO A 49 7.10 -14.21 6.91
N ILE A 50 7.91 -14.99 7.61
CA ILE A 50 8.73 -14.53 8.72
C ILE A 50 10.18 -14.60 8.28
N SER A 51 10.88 -13.48 8.35
CA SER A 51 12.34 -13.44 8.22
C SER A 51 12.95 -13.49 9.61
N CYS A 52 13.71 -14.54 9.91
CA CYS A 52 14.26 -14.72 11.26
C CYS A 52 15.61 -15.41 11.21
N SER A 53 16.60 -14.87 11.91
CA SER A 53 17.86 -15.53 12.11
C SER A 53 17.68 -16.78 12.97
N SER A 54 18.33 -17.87 12.59
CA SER A 54 18.35 -19.10 13.38
C SER A 54 18.97 -18.93 14.78
N LYS A 55 19.71 -17.84 14.99
CA LYS A 55 20.34 -17.52 16.29
C LYS A 55 19.46 -16.61 17.17
N ALA A 56 18.29 -16.17 16.68
CA ALA A 56 17.39 -15.37 17.49
C ALA A 56 16.95 -16.12 18.75
N PRO A 57 16.99 -15.49 19.93
CA PRO A 57 16.56 -16.14 21.16
C PRO A 57 15.04 -16.35 21.17
N THR A 58 14.59 -17.35 21.92
CA THR A 58 13.18 -17.54 22.25
C THR A 58 12.80 -16.73 23.48
N LEU A 59 11.58 -16.22 23.51
CA LEU A 59 11.05 -15.53 24.67
C LEU A 59 10.78 -16.52 25.80
N ALA A 60 11.26 -16.22 27.00
CA ALA A 60 10.98 -17.04 28.18
C ALA A 60 9.55 -16.78 28.71
N PRO A 61 8.83 -17.80 29.18
CA PRO A 61 7.53 -17.62 29.82
C PRO A 61 7.61 -16.66 31.02
N GLY A 62 6.69 -15.68 31.06
CA GLY A 62 6.63 -14.68 32.15
C GLY A 62 7.63 -13.52 32.02
N GLN A 63 8.43 -13.48 30.97
CA GLN A 63 9.32 -12.35 30.72
C GLN A 63 8.53 -11.11 30.35
N ALA A 64 8.83 -9.97 31.00
CA ALA A 64 8.28 -8.68 30.60
C ALA A 64 8.88 -8.22 29.27
N LEU A 65 8.09 -7.57 28.43
CA LEU A 65 8.48 -7.02 27.15
C LEU A 65 8.33 -5.49 27.13
N LYS A 66 9.34 -4.82 26.60
CA LYS A 66 9.24 -3.42 26.20
C LYS A 66 8.77 -3.40 24.73
N VAL A 67 7.58 -2.86 24.47
CA VAL A 67 7.01 -2.77 23.14
C VAL A 67 6.94 -1.30 22.71
N MET A 68 7.43 -0.99 21.54
CA MET A 68 7.26 0.30 20.87
C MET A 68 6.25 0.15 19.75
N THR A 69 5.33 1.09 19.62
CA THR A 69 4.47 1.25 18.45
C THR A 69 4.66 2.64 17.86
N TRP A 70 4.85 2.73 16.55
CA TRP A 70 5.18 3.99 15.90
C TRP A 70 4.67 4.04 14.45
N ASN A 71 3.80 5.01 14.17
CA ASN A 71 3.48 5.43 12.81
C ASN A 71 4.61 6.35 12.34
N VAL A 72 5.38 5.92 11.35
CA VAL A 72 6.57 6.64 10.86
C VAL A 72 6.28 7.55 9.67
N GLN A 73 5.01 7.68 9.28
CA GLN A 73 4.56 8.61 8.23
C GLN A 73 5.41 8.53 6.95
N TYR A 74 5.62 7.34 6.43
CA TYR A 74 6.39 7.06 5.20
C TYR A 74 7.83 7.60 5.23
N LEU A 75 8.39 7.84 6.41
CA LEU A 75 9.69 8.50 6.64
C LEU A 75 9.76 9.90 6.00
N ALA A 76 8.63 10.58 5.88
CA ALA A 76 8.51 11.81 5.11
C ALA A 76 9.21 13.03 5.72
N GLY A 77 9.45 13.02 7.04
CA GLY A 77 10.16 14.10 7.70
C GLY A 77 9.34 15.38 7.91
N LYS A 78 9.99 16.42 8.46
CA LYS A 78 9.32 17.66 8.90
C LYS A 78 8.84 18.56 7.77
N ARG A 79 9.40 18.44 6.57
CA ARG A 79 9.10 19.31 5.43
C ARG A 79 8.01 18.78 4.54
N TYR A 80 7.59 17.55 4.74
CA TYR A 80 6.50 16.96 4.00
C TYR A 80 5.16 17.44 4.54
N VAL A 81 4.29 17.89 3.64
CA VAL A 81 2.91 18.26 3.96
C VAL A 81 2.01 17.32 3.17
N PHE A 82 1.19 16.57 3.89
CA PHE A 82 0.23 15.66 3.26
C PHE A 82 -0.86 16.48 2.57
N TRP A 83 -1.27 16.04 1.39
CA TRP A 83 -2.31 16.71 0.60
C TRP A 83 -3.63 16.89 1.36
N ASN A 84 -3.96 15.98 2.27
CA ASN A 84 -5.14 16.06 3.13
C ASN A 84 -5.02 17.10 4.27
N ASP A 85 -3.82 17.62 4.52
CA ASP A 85 -3.58 18.67 5.53
C ASP A 85 -3.74 20.08 4.93
N LEU A 86 -3.81 20.18 3.61
CA LEU A 86 -3.97 21.43 2.88
C LEU A 86 -5.29 21.43 2.08
N ALA A 87 -6.05 22.50 2.17
CA ALA A 87 -7.27 22.69 1.37
C ALA A 87 -6.97 22.83 -0.14
N ALA A 88 -5.79 23.32 -0.50
CA ALA A 88 -5.25 23.36 -1.85
C ALA A 88 -3.72 23.54 -1.78
N GLY A 89 -2.98 22.79 -2.57
CA GLY A 89 -1.52 22.89 -2.64
C GLY A 89 -0.95 21.75 -3.46
N PRO A 90 0.29 21.86 -3.93
CA PRO A 90 0.98 20.74 -4.57
C PRO A 90 1.25 19.65 -3.54
N ASP A 91 1.13 18.40 -3.98
CA ASP A 91 1.61 17.25 -3.23
C ASP A 91 3.12 17.20 -3.38
N ASP A 92 3.83 17.56 -2.33
CA ASP A 92 5.28 17.46 -2.31
C ASP A 92 5.66 16.09 -1.76
N SER A 93 6.23 15.25 -2.60
CA SER A 93 6.90 14.04 -2.13
C SER A 93 8.16 14.42 -1.32
N PRO A 94 8.50 13.68 -0.25
CA PRO A 94 9.72 13.93 0.49
C PRO A 94 10.94 13.77 -0.41
N THR A 95 11.96 14.59 -0.21
CA THR A 95 13.21 14.41 -0.96
C THR A 95 13.94 13.14 -0.48
N PRO A 96 14.79 12.52 -1.32
CA PRO A 96 15.61 11.39 -0.90
C PRO A 96 16.46 11.69 0.34
N GLU A 97 16.96 12.92 0.46
CA GLU A 97 17.74 13.37 1.61
C GLU A 97 16.90 13.46 2.88
N ASP A 98 15.67 13.96 2.79
CA ASP A 98 14.75 14.04 3.93
C ASP A 98 14.32 12.64 4.37
N MET A 99 14.06 11.73 3.44
CA MET A 99 13.76 10.33 3.75
C MET A 99 14.95 9.63 4.41
N ALA A 100 16.17 9.81 3.91
CA ALA A 100 17.37 9.24 4.49
C ALA A 100 17.59 9.75 5.91
N PHE A 101 17.45 11.06 6.13
CA PHE A 101 17.54 11.66 7.46
C PHE A 101 16.50 11.09 8.42
N SER A 102 15.22 11.02 7.99
CA SER A 102 14.14 10.48 8.83
C SER A 102 14.36 9.01 9.15
N LEU A 103 14.84 8.24 8.20
CA LEU A 103 15.18 6.82 8.37
C LEU A 103 16.29 6.63 9.41
N ASP A 104 17.34 7.46 9.35
CA ASP A 104 18.44 7.42 10.32
C ASP A 104 17.97 7.83 11.72
N GLU A 105 17.11 8.84 11.84
CA GLU A 105 16.54 9.25 13.10
C GLU A 105 15.59 8.20 13.71
N VAL A 106 14.76 7.56 12.90
CA VAL A 106 13.91 6.43 13.34
C VAL A 106 14.79 5.29 13.86
N ALA A 107 15.84 4.93 13.12
CA ALA A 107 16.78 3.90 13.55
C ALA A 107 17.50 4.30 14.85
N ARG A 108 17.91 5.56 14.99
CA ARG A 108 18.54 6.10 16.21
C ARG A 108 17.62 5.97 17.41
N VAL A 109 16.36 6.41 17.31
CA VAL A 109 15.39 6.31 18.41
C VAL A 109 15.15 4.85 18.80
N ILE A 110 15.01 3.94 17.83
CA ILE A 110 14.85 2.51 18.10
C ILE A 110 16.08 1.95 18.85
N ARG A 111 17.29 2.38 18.48
CA ARG A 111 18.54 1.98 19.15
C ARG A 111 18.66 2.56 20.54
N ASP A 112 18.26 3.81 20.76
CA ASP A 112 18.33 4.48 22.06
C ASP A 112 17.31 3.85 23.04
N GLU A 113 16.08 3.63 22.57
CA GLU A 113 15.00 3.06 23.39
C GLU A 113 15.13 1.56 23.60
N GLN A 114 15.76 0.84 22.70
CA GLN A 114 15.97 -0.60 22.78
C GLN A 114 14.72 -1.42 23.13
N PRO A 115 13.57 -1.25 22.46
CA PRO A 115 12.41 -2.10 22.72
C PRO A 115 12.69 -3.55 22.33
N ASP A 116 12.00 -4.48 22.96
CA ASP A 116 12.06 -5.90 22.61
C ASP A 116 11.31 -6.21 21.31
N VAL A 117 10.24 -5.45 21.07
CA VAL A 117 9.40 -5.54 19.87
C VAL A 117 9.07 -4.13 19.38
N VAL A 118 9.21 -3.90 18.07
CA VAL A 118 8.81 -2.67 17.41
C VAL A 118 7.67 -2.97 16.45
N LEU A 119 6.56 -2.25 16.59
CA LEU A 119 5.40 -2.30 15.73
C LEU A 119 5.34 -1.00 14.92
N LEU A 120 5.56 -1.09 13.63
CA LEU A 120 5.65 0.06 12.73
C LEU A 120 4.43 0.13 11.82
N GLN A 121 3.94 1.34 11.58
CA GLN A 121 2.88 1.64 10.64
C GLN A 121 3.39 2.66 9.62
N GLU A 122 2.76 2.65 8.44
CA GLU A 122 3.04 3.55 7.34
C GLU A 122 4.49 3.53 6.85
N LEU A 123 4.97 2.32 6.58
CA LEU A 123 6.18 2.10 5.80
C LEU A 123 5.79 1.81 4.35
N ASP A 124 6.51 2.39 3.41
CA ASP A 124 6.29 2.12 2.00
C ASP A 124 7.18 0.99 1.47
N ASP A 125 6.64 0.27 0.47
CA ASP A 125 7.37 -0.66 -0.39
C ASP A 125 6.80 -0.58 -1.82
N GLY A 126 7.56 0.03 -2.71
CA GLY A 126 7.18 0.22 -4.10
C GLY A 126 6.16 1.33 -4.35
N ALA A 127 5.94 2.25 -3.40
CA ALA A 127 5.09 3.42 -3.59
C ALA A 127 5.83 4.51 -4.39
N LYS A 128 5.11 5.14 -5.33
CA LYS A 128 5.66 6.26 -6.11
C LYS A 128 6.09 7.43 -5.21
N ALA A 129 5.32 7.74 -4.17
CA ALA A 129 5.59 8.86 -3.27
C ALA A 129 6.92 8.74 -2.51
N SER A 130 7.42 7.53 -2.31
CA SER A 130 8.68 7.22 -1.64
C SER A 130 9.78 6.73 -2.60
N ASP A 131 9.70 7.14 -3.87
CA ASP A 131 10.65 6.75 -4.93
C ASP A 131 10.82 5.22 -5.05
N TYR A 132 9.72 4.49 -4.90
CA TYR A 132 9.65 3.02 -4.99
C TYR A 132 10.56 2.27 -4.01
N GLN A 133 11.04 2.92 -2.96
CA GLN A 133 11.91 2.31 -1.96
C GLN A 133 11.18 1.27 -1.12
N ASN A 134 11.90 0.25 -0.67
CA ASN A 134 11.47 -0.64 0.39
C ASN A 134 12.00 -0.10 1.73
N GLN A 135 11.19 0.72 2.39
CA GLN A 135 11.58 1.44 3.61
C GLN A 135 11.81 0.49 4.80
N LEU A 136 11.06 -0.63 4.87
CA LEU A 136 11.29 -1.65 5.89
C LEU A 136 12.69 -2.28 5.75
N LYS A 137 13.08 -2.64 4.52
CA LYS A 137 14.40 -3.21 4.26
C LYS A 137 15.51 -2.23 4.64
N LEU A 138 15.37 -0.98 4.26
CA LEU A 138 16.34 0.07 4.60
C LEU A 138 16.46 0.28 6.12
N LEU A 139 15.36 0.22 6.85
CA LEU A 139 15.37 0.29 8.31
C LEU A 139 16.00 -0.96 8.94
N GLN A 140 15.66 -2.15 8.44
CA GLN A 140 16.24 -3.40 8.91
C GLN A 140 17.78 -3.41 8.78
N GLU A 141 18.33 -2.90 7.68
CA GLU A 141 19.78 -2.80 7.49
C GLU A 141 20.46 -1.98 8.59
N ARG A 142 19.76 -0.99 9.17
CA ARG A 142 20.27 -0.12 10.25
C ARG A 142 20.16 -0.71 11.64
N VAL A 143 19.26 -1.68 11.83
CA VAL A 143 18.98 -2.25 13.16
C VAL A 143 19.09 -3.79 13.20
N ALA A 144 19.72 -4.40 12.19
CA ALA A 144 19.82 -5.85 12.02
C ALA A 144 20.52 -6.56 13.17
N ASP A 145 21.46 -5.87 13.83
CA ASP A 145 22.17 -6.36 15.01
C ASP A 145 21.26 -6.48 16.24
N LEU A 146 20.20 -5.69 16.32
CA LEU A 146 19.23 -5.69 17.44
C LEU A 146 18.00 -6.55 17.17
N TYR A 147 17.53 -6.58 15.92
CA TYR A 147 16.26 -7.22 15.54
C TYR A 147 16.46 -8.30 14.49
N PRO A 148 16.84 -9.52 14.91
CA PRO A 148 17.10 -10.64 14.02
C PRO A 148 15.84 -11.22 13.38
N CYS A 149 14.65 -10.82 13.82
CA CYS A 149 13.37 -11.32 13.31
C CYS A 149 12.44 -10.21 12.87
N SER A 150 11.70 -10.45 11.79
CA SER A 150 10.68 -9.53 11.29
C SER A 150 9.54 -10.25 10.58
N ALA A 151 8.38 -9.61 10.57
CA ALA A 151 7.24 -9.94 9.73
C ALA A 151 6.57 -8.64 9.27
N HIS A 152 5.96 -8.66 8.09
CA HIS A 152 5.25 -7.48 7.58
C HIS A 152 4.03 -7.89 6.74
N ALA A 153 3.12 -6.97 6.57
CA ALA A 153 1.95 -7.11 5.72
C ALA A 153 1.61 -5.77 5.07
N PHE A 154 1.12 -5.81 3.84
CA PHE A 154 0.47 -4.65 3.25
C PHE A 154 -0.88 -4.43 3.90
N ASP A 155 -1.20 -3.18 4.19
CA ASP A 155 -2.54 -2.72 4.54
C ASP A 155 -3.20 -1.98 3.38
N TRP A 156 -2.39 -1.41 2.47
CA TRP A 156 -2.85 -0.86 1.21
C TRP A 156 -1.81 -1.10 0.11
N LYS A 157 -2.24 -1.71 -1.00
CA LYS A 157 -1.38 -1.97 -2.15
C LYS A 157 -2.17 -1.79 -3.45
N ALA A 158 -1.60 -1.06 -4.40
CA ALA A 158 -2.09 -0.96 -5.76
C ALA A 158 -0.94 -0.63 -6.71
N ASP A 159 -0.92 -1.25 -7.89
CA ASP A 159 0.08 -0.95 -8.91
C ASP A 159 -0.15 0.43 -9.55
N PHE A 160 -1.40 0.89 -9.54
CA PHE A 160 -1.76 2.22 -10.01
C PHE A 160 -3.04 2.72 -9.36
N VAL A 161 -2.97 3.91 -8.77
CA VAL A 161 -4.11 4.67 -8.24
C VAL A 161 -4.34 5.89 -9.14
N PRO A 162 -5.50 6.01 -9.81
CA PRO A 162 -5.79 7.11 -10.74
C PRO A 162 -6.24 8.39 -10.02
N ASP A 163 -5.85 8.59 -8.78
CA ASP A 163 -6.07 9.82 -8.03
C ASP A 163 -5.01 10.85 -8.44
N PRO A 164 -5.38 12.11 -8.74
CA PRO A 164 -4.42 13.15 -9.13
C PRO A 164 -3.29 13.36 -8.12
N HIS A 165 -3.54 13.16 -6.84
CA HIS A 165 -2.56 13.31 -5.76
C HIS A 165 -1.56 12.14 -5.70
N ILE A 166 -1.96 10.97 -6.15
CA ILE A 166 -1.12 9.76 -6.14
C ILE A 166 -0.56 9.51 -7.53
N PHE A 167 -1.43 9.34 -8.50
CA PHE A 167 -1.18 9.04 -9.91
C PHE A 167 0.02 8.09 -10.10
N GLY A 168 -0.03 6.97 -9.41
CA GLY A 168 1.06 5.99 -9.33
C GLY A 168 0.73 4.82 -8.43
N SER A 169 1.77 4.04 -8.11
CA SER A 169 1.66 2.91 -7.20
C SER A 169 1.59 3.34 -5.73
N VAL A 170 0.98 2.50 -4.92
CA VAL A 170 1.02 2.55 -3.45
C VAL A 170 1.42 1.19 -2.90
N GLY A 171 2.11 1.19 -1.77
CA GLY A 171 2.59 -0.02 -1.12
C GLY A 171 2.80 0.19 0.36
N ARG A 172 1.71 0.52 1.11
CA ARG A 172 1.78 0.79 2.53
C ARG A 172 1.80 -0.49 3.34
N GLN A 173 2.72 -0.57 4.30
CA GLN A 173 2.96 -1.74 5.13
C GLN A 173 2.82 -1.45 6.62
N LEU A 174 2.42 -2.50 7.32
CA LEU A 174 2.61 -2.69 8.76
C LEU A 174 3.78 -3.65 8.96
N ALA A 175 4.66 -3.37 9.91
CA ALA A 175 5.81 -4.23 10.17
C ALA A 175 6.01 -4.49 11.67
N THR A 176 6.54 -5.67 11.97
CA THR A 176 7.00 -6.05 13.29
C THR A 176 8.48 -6.40 13.22
N LEU A 177 9.30 -5.75 14.05
CA LEU A 177 10.67 -6.15 14.32
C LEU A 177 10.74 -6.76 15.71
N SER A 178 11.48 -7.85 15.88
CA SER A 178 11.58 -8.55 17.15
C SER A 178 13.01 -8.99 17.46
N ARG A 179 13.42 -8.83 18.71
CA ARG A 179 14.64 -9.44 19.25
C ARG A 179 14.52 -10.95 19.37
N TYR A 180 13.29 -11.44 19.50
CA TYR A 180 12.99 -12.84 19.74
C TYR A 180 12.42 -13.51 18.49
N GLN A 181 12.49 -14.83 18.46
CA GLN A 181 11.86 -15.61 17.41
C GLN A 181 10.37 -15.32 17.30
N ILE A 182 9.90 -15.16 16.07
CA ILE A 182 8.48 -15.04 15.73
C ILE A 182 8.03 -16.42 15.27
N ALA A 183 7.19 -17.08 16.05
CA ALA A 183 6.71 -18.43 15.74
C ALA A 183 5.61 -18.42 14.66
N HIS A 184 4.80 -17.38 14.62
CA HIS A 184 3.65 -17.28 13.71
C HIS A 184 3.33 -15.82 13.40
N ALA A 185 3.03 -15.53 12.16
CA ALA A 185 2.56 -14.21 11.72
C ALA A 185 1.40 -14.37 10.74
N GLN A 186 0.36 -13.57 10.91
CA GLN A 186 -0.80 -13.58 10.02
C GLN A 186 -1.40 -12.18 9.88
N ARG A 187 -1.94 -11.92 8.70
CA ARG A 187 -2.77 -10.76 8.43
C ARG A 187 -4.24 -11.15 8.49
N LEU A 188 -5.03 -10.36 9.16
CA LEU A 188 -6.49 -10.48 9.19
C LEU A 188 -7.10 -9.23 8.54
N GLN A 189 -7.98 -9.43 7.56
CA GLN A 189 -8.75 -8.36 6.98
C GLN A 189 -9.85 -7.96 7.95
N LEU A 190 -9.77 -6.74 8.47
CA LEU A 190 -10.84 -6.18 9.29
C LEU A 190 -12.05 -5.80 8.43
N PRO A 191 -13.27 -5.80 9.01
CA PRO A 191 -14.44 -5.30 8.32
C PRO A 191 -14.23 -3.86 7.86
N VAL A 192 -14.46 -3.60 6.58
CA VAL A 192 -14.40 -2.25 6.03
C VAL A 192 -15.73 -1.56 6.31
N ALA A 193 -15.70 -0.32 6.82
CA ALA A 193 -16.91 0.52 6.92
C ALA A 193 -17.60 0.57 5.55
N GLN A 194 -18.94 0.65 5.53
CA GLN A 194 -19.71 0.65 4.28
C GLN A 194 -19.23 1.81 3.39
N ALA A 195 -18.37 1.47 2.46
CA ALA A 195 -17.88 2.36 1.44
C ALA A 195 -18.77 2.22 0.19
N ASN A 196 -18.93 3.29 -0.57
CA ASN A 196 -19.58 3.21 -1.87
C ASN A 196 -18.79 2.28 -2.81
N LEU A 197 -19.43 1.82 -3.90
CA LEU A 197 -18.83 0.86 -4.84
C LEU A 197 -17.45 1.28 -5.38
N ILE A 198 -17.21 2.59 -5.49
CA ILE A 198 -15.96 3.15 -6.01
C ILE A 198 -14.85 3.05 -4.97
N SER A 199 -15.09 3.42 -3.71
CA SER A 199 -14.09 3.39 -2.64
C SER A 199 -13.73 1.97 -2.14
N ARG A 200 -14.43 0.93 -2.62
CA ARG A 200 -14.05 -0.47 -2.41
C ARG A 200 -12.99 -0.98 -3.38
N GLN A 201 -12.66 -0.19 -4.40
CA GLN A 201 -11.74 -0.57 -5.47
C GLN A 201 -10.32 -0.06 -5.22
N PHE A 202 -10.14 0.90 -4.30
CA PHE A 202 -8.85 1.57 -4.01
C PHE A 202 -8.55 1.56 -2.52
#